data_f86a7f645d5f1e3243b99815beb48fed
#
_entry.id   f86a7f645d5f1e3243b99815beb48fed
#
_cell.length_a   1.000
_cell.length_b   1.000
_cell.length_c   1.000
_cell.angle_alpha   90.00
_cell.angle_beta   90.00
_cell.angle_gamma   90.00
#
_symmetry.space_group_name_H-M   'P 1'
#
loop_
_entity.id
_entity.type
_entity.pdbx_description
1 polymer ?
#
loop_
_entity_poly.entity_id
_entity_poly.type
_entity_poly.pdbx_seq_one_letter_code
_entity_poly.pdbx_strand_id
1 'polypeptide(L)'
;MNFFFFTIFLLISFSTNSMNLFNKSLSNSEEFFTEWEYISDNVMGGVSSGKATILKDTDNFFLRLEGNVSTKNNGGFIQVRSSKEIVSDNFKGIKLKVSGKPSEYYIHIRTKFLLMPWQYYAGKFSVDKEWKYVEVYFEDFKKSNFYQPSAFSATDIKSVGFVAYGKDFEAELNIMEAELF
;
A
#
# COMPACT_ATOMS: atom_id res chain seq x y z
N MET A 1 -63.48 0.34 -0.57
CA MET A 1 -62.63 1.05 -1.51
C MET A 1 -61.23 1.05 -0.89
N ASN A 2 -60.44 -0.01 -1.15
CA ASN A 2 -59.12 -0.21 -0.54
C ASN A 2 -58.05 0.48 -1.43
N PHE A 3 -57.39 1.49 -0.89
CA PHE A 3 -56.24 2.13 -1.50
C PHE A 3 -54.96 1.32 -1.13
N PHE A 4 -54.39 0.64 -2.07
CA PHE A 4 -53.07 0.03 -1.94
C PHE A 4 -52.01 1.11 -2.18
N PHE A 5 -51.31 1.53 -1.12
CA PHE A 5 -50.08 2.35 -1.26
C PHE A 5 -48.94 1.47 -1.71
N PHE A 6 -48.49 1.64 -2.96
CA PHE A 6 -47.29 1.02 -3.50
C PHE A 6 -46.11 1.89 -3.10
N THR A 7 -45.34 1.46 -2.11
CA THR A 7 -44.10 2.14 -1.72
C THR A 7 -43.00 1.67 -2.66
N ILE A 8 -42.59 2.55 -3.58
CA ILE A 8 -41.45 2.30 -4.46
C ILE A 8 -40.18 2.50 -3.63
N PHE A 9 -39.48 1.41 -3.33
CA PHE A 9 -38.13 1.44 -2.75
C PHE A 9 -37.16 1.77 -3.87
N LEU A 10 -36.66 3.01 -3.92
CA LEU A 10 -35.62 3.45 -4.83
C LEU A 10 -34.28 2.86 -4.33
N LEU A 11 -33.81 1.78 -4.92
CA LEU A 11 -32.46 1.23 -4.68
C LEU A 11 -31.45 2.19 -5.31
N ILE A 12 -30.88 3.09 -4.50
CA ILE A 12 -29.74 3.90 -4.91
C ILE A 12 -28.51 2.99 -4.89
N SER A 13 -28.09 2.58 -6.07
CA SER A 13 -26.82 1.85 -6.27
C SER A 13 -25.69 2.84 -6.14
N PHE A 14 -24.97 2.82 -4.98
CA PHE A 14 -23.72 3.54 -4.86
C PHE A 14 -22.65 2.76 -5.63
N SER A 15 -22.22 3.29 -6.77
CA SER A 15 -21.03 2.81 -7.46
C SER A 15 -19.82 3.18 -6.60
N THR A 16 -19.18 2.22 -5.96
CA THR A 16 -17.90 2.42 -5.30
C THR A 16 -16.83 2.49 -6.39
N ASN A 17 -16.27 3.68 -6.60
CA ASN A 17 -15.11 3.84 -7.45
C ASN A 17 -13.92 3.15 -6.78
N SER A 18 -13.33 2.16 -7.42
CA SER A 18 -12.06 1.56 -7.00
C SER A 18 -11.06 1.61 -8.15
N MET A 19 -9.78 1.71 -7.81
CA MET A 19 -8.68 1.68 -8.77
C MET A 19 -7.61 0.71 -8.31
N ASN A 20 -7.38 -0.33 -9.10
CA ASN A 20 -6.34 -1.31 -8.82
C ASN A 20 -4.94 -0.65 -8.93
N LEU A 21 -4.15 -0.75 -7.87
CA LEU A 21 -2.77 -0.28 -7.84
C LEU A 21 -1.84 -1.22 -8.61
N PHE A 22 -2.14 -2.51 -8.67
CA PHE A 22 -1.45 -3.48 -9.51
C PHE A 22 -2.06 -3.49 -10.92
N ASN A 23 -1.82 -2.42 -11.70
CA ASN A 23 -2.36 -2.28 -13.07
C ASN A 23 -1.98 -3.41 -13.99
N LYS A 24 -0.78 -3.94 -13.81
CA LYS A 24 -0.27 -5.08 -14.54
C LYS A 24 -0.62 -6.33 -13.77
N SER A 25 -0.98 -7.37 -14.50
CA SER A 25 -1.25 -8.64 -13.87
C SER A 25 -0.03 -9.14 -13.11
N LEU A 26 -0.20 -9.53 -11.86
CA LEU A 26 0.83 -10.23 -11.09
C LEU A 26 1.30 -11.53 -11.77
N SER A 27 0.58 -12.03 -12.80
CA SER A 27 1.01 -13.19 -13.57
C SER A 27 2.23 -12.94 -14.47
N ASN A 28 2.55 -11.68 -14.76
CA ASN A 28 3.73 -11.30 -15.54
C ASN A 28 4.71 -10.51 -14.67
N SER A 29 5.62 -11.23 -14.01
CA SER A 29 6.57 -10.65 -13.06
C SER A 29 7.54 -9.65 -13.71
N GLU A 30 7.97 -9.88 -14.94
CA GLU A 30 8.87 -8.97 -15.65
C GLU A 30 8.17 -7.61 -15.88
N GLU A 31 6.96 -7.66 -16.38
CA GLU A 31 6.16 -6.47 -16.61
C GLU A 31 5.80 -5.74 -15.30
N PHE A 32 5.47 -6.49 -14.24
CA PHE A 32 5.19 -5.92 -12.93
C PHE A 32 6.38 -5.10 -12.41
N PHE A 33 7.59 -5.66 -12.47
CA PHE A 33 8.80 -4.98 -11.97
C PHE A 33 9.32 -3.86 -12.91
N THR A 34 8.68 -3.58 -14.03
CA THR A 34 8.89 -2.31 -14.76
C THR A 34 8.24 -1.11 -14.07
N GLU A 35 7.18 -1.34 -13.29
CA GLU A 35 6.44 -0.29 -12.56
C GLU A 35 6.73 -0.28 -11.05
N TRP A 36 7.12 -1.43 -10.49
CA TRP A 36 7.37 -1.61 -9.06
C TRP A 36 8.83 -1.98 -8.84
N GLU A 37 9.50 -1.27 -7.97
CA GLU A 37 10.91 -1.49 -7.63
C GLU A 37 11.11 -1.88 -6.17
N TYR A 38 12.02 -2.83 -5.91
CA TYR A 38 12.50 -3.12 -4.57
C TYR A 38 13.55 -2.09 -4.16
N ILE A 39 13.42 -1.53 -2.96
CA ILE A 39 14.37 -0.58 -2.37
C ILE A 39 14.58 -0.96 -0.91
N SER A 40 15.84 -0.91 -0.45
CA SER A 40 16.19 -1.02 0.97
C SER A 40 16.93 0.23 1.43
N ASP A 41 17.15 0.32 2.74
CA ASP A 41 17.92 1.39 3.36
C ASP A 41 19.40 1.43 2.95
N ASN A 42 19.87 0.45 2.19
CA ASN A 42 21.22 0.46 1.61
C ASN A 42 21.50 1.71 0.76
N VAL A 43 20.47 2.31 0.16
CA VAL A 43 20.57 3.60 -0.57
C VAL A 43 20.98 4.78 0.34
N MET A 44 20.92 4.59 1.67
CA MET A 44 21.26 5.57 2.68
C MET A 44 22.39 5.08 3.63
N GLY A 45 23.03 3.94 3.31
CA GLY A 45 24.06 3.35 4.15
C GLY A 45 23.56 2.40 5.24
N GLY A 46 22.26 2.08 5.26
CA GLY A 46 21.71 1.03 6.12
C GLY A 46 22.14 -0.38 5.71
N VAL A 47 21.75 -1.38 6.48
CA VAL A 47 22.19 -2.77 6.31
C VAL A 47 21.03 -3.76 6.17
N SER A 48 19.81 -3.27 5.99
CA SER A 48 18.66 -4.13 5.71
C SER A 48 18.83 -4.84 4.38
N SER A 49 18.39 -6.10 4.30
CA SER A 49 18.51 -6.92 3.10
C SER A 49 17.23 -7.68 2.83
N GLY A 50 16.90 -7.87 1.55
CA GLY A 50 15.68 -8.60 1.19
C GLY A 50 15.45 -8.58 -0.31
N LYS A 51 14.25 -8.92 -0.70
CA LYS A 51 13.80 -8.94 -2.09
C LYS A 51 12.28 -8.79 -2.19
N ALA A 52 11.83 -8.46 -3.38
CA ALA A 52 10.43 -8.56 -3.78
C ALA A 52 10.31 -9.59 -4.92
N THR A 53 9.32 -10.49 -4.82
CA THR A 53 9.08 -11.56 -5.81
C THR A 53 7.59 -11.74 -6.03
N ILE A 54 7.21 -12.19 -7.22
CA ILE A 54 5.85 -12.66 -7.47
C ILE A 54 5.82 -14.17 -7.28
N LEU A 55 4.88 -14.63 -6.46
CA LEU A 55 4.64 -16.04 -6.20
C LEU A 55 3.21 -16.41 -6.59
N LYS A 56 2.96 -17.70 -6.73
CA LYS A 56 1.64 -18.25 -7.03
C LYS A 56 1.21 -19.21 -5.93
N ASP A 57 -0.01 -19.02 -5.45
CA ASP A 57 -0.68 -19.94 -4.54
C ASP A 57 -1.98 -20.42 -5.20
N THR A 58 -2.05 -21.73 -5.49
CA THR A 58 -3.15 -22.36 -6.25
C THR A 58 -3.39 -21.62 -7.57
N ASP A 59 -4.39 -20.74 -7.63
CA ASP A 59 -4.78 -20.00 -8.83
C ASP A 59 -4.44 -18.49 -8.78
N ASN A 60 -3.97 -18.00 -7.62
CA ASN A 60 -3.75 -16.58 -7.40
C ASN A 60 -2.25 -16.25 -7.34
N PHE A 61 -1.88 -15.15 -7.99
CA PHE A 61 -0.55 -14.56 -7.85
C PHE A 61 -0.55 -13.52 -6.74
N PHE A 62 0.57 -13.38 -6.05
CA PHE A 62 0.77 -12.35 -5.03
C PHE A 62 2.21 -11.85 -5.02
N LEU A 63 2.36 -10.58 -4.66
CA LEU A 63 3.64 -9.96 -4.39
C LEU A 63 4.10 -10.37 -2.99
N ARG A 64 5.34 -10.87 -2.87
CA ARG A 64 6.02 -11.09 -1.59
C ARG A 64 7.17 -10.11 -1.43
N LEU A 65 7.15 -9.35 -0.34
CA LEU A 65 8.28 -8.57 0.17
C LEU A 65 8.83 -9.30 1.39
N GLU A 66 10.07 -9.78 1.31
CA GLU A 66 10.70 -10.52 2.41
C GLU A 66 12.14 -10.09 2.64
N GLY A 67 12.61 -10.22 3.89
CA GLY A 67 13.99 -9.91 4.24
C GLY A 67 14.22 -9.55 5.69
N ASN A 68 15.46 -9.21 6.01
CA ASN A 68 15.88 -8.77 7.34
C ASN A 68 15.93 -7.24 7.39
N VAL A 69 15.04 -6.65 8.19
CA VAL A 69 15.06 -5.23 8.50
C VAL A 69 16.01 -5.00 9.68
N SER A 70 16.90 -4.03 9.57
CA SER A 70 17.84 -3.67 10.63
C SER A 70 17.94 -2.15 10.78
N THR A 71 17.80 -1.68 12.02
CA THR A 71 17.91 -0.25 12.35
C THR A 71 19.34 0.24 12.49
N LYS A 72 20.35 -0.61 12.29
CA LYS A 72 21.76 -0.24 12.28
C LYS A 72 22.04 0.82 11.21
N ASN A 73 23.01 1.68 11.47
CA ASN A 73 23.44 2.77 10.59
C ASN A 73 22.31 3.76 10.22
N ASN A 74 21.36 3.97 11.14
CA ASN A 74 20.16 4.79 10.90
C ASN A 74 19.30 4.32 9.71
N GLY A 75 19.39 3.02 9.38
CA GLY A 75 18.52 2.34 8.42
C GLY A 75 17.20 1.93 9.05
N GLY A 76 16.59 0.87 8.56
CA GLY A 76 15.42 0.24 9.15
C GLY A 76 14.27 0.04 8.20
N PHE A 77 14.50 -0.19 6.90
CA PHE A 77 13.42 -0.54 5.99
C PHE A 77 13.84 -1.41 4.80
N ILE A 78 12.88 -2.19 4.35
CA ILE A 78 12.78 -2.72 2.99
C ILE A 78 11.41 -2.36 2.44
N GLN A 79 11.32 -2.07 1.15
CA GLN A 79 10.06 -1.71 0.51
C GLN A 79 9.99 -2.16 -0.95
N VAL A 80 8.77 -2.29 -1.44
CA VAL A 80 8.46 -2.30 -2.86
C VAL A 80 7.62 -1.07 -3.19
N ARG A 81 8.03 -0.29 -4.18
CA ARG A 81 7.46 1.02 -4.47
C ARG A 81 7.15 1.18 -5.95
N SER A 82 6.04 1.83 -6.25
CA SER A 82 5.68 2.28 -7.59
C SER A 82 5.49 3.79 -7.62
N SER A 83 5.98 4.41 -8.69
CA SER A 83 5.65 5.79 -9.03
C SER A 83 4.43 5.77 -9.94
N LYS A 84 3.29 6.25 -9.42
CA LYS A 84 2.02 6.19 -10.11
C LYS A 84 1.25 7.48 -9.93
N GLU A 85 0.78 8.03 -11.03
CA GLU A 85 -0.09 9.19 -11.03
C GLU A 85 -1.54 8.76 -10.84
N ILE A 86 -2.24 9.40 -9.90
CA ILE A 86 -3.65 9.19 -9.61
C ILE A 86 -4.43 10.38 -10.15
N VAL A 87 -5.36 10.13 -11.05
CA VAL A 87 -6.09 11.18 -11.79
C VAL A 87 -7.46 11.53 -11.19
N SER A 88 -7.87 10.89 -10.10
CA SER A 88 -9.16 11.11 -9.43
C SER A 88 -9.02 11.34 -7.95
N ASP A 89 -9.79 12.27 -7.39
CA ASP A 89 -9.84 12.58 -5.95
C ASP A 89 -10.92 11.79 -5.19
N ASN A 90 -11.68 10.93 -5.86
CA ASN A 90 -12.81 10.22 -5.26
C ASN A 90 -12.41 9.05 -4.33
N PHE A 91 -11.12 8.93 -4.03
CA PHE A 91 -10.59 7.89 -3.16
C PHE A 91 -10.32 8.41 -1.76
N LYS A 92 -10.54 7.60 -0.76
CA LYS A 92 -10.35 7.90 0.68
C LYS A 92 -9.36 7.01 1.39
N GLY A 93 -8.84 5.99 0.71
CA GLY A 93 -7.90 5.05 1.30
C GLY A 93 -7.36 4.02 0.35
N ILE A 94 -6.55 3.12 0.92
CA ILE A 94 -5.99 1.96 0.23
C ILE A 94 -6.48 0.71 0.93
N LYS A 95 -7.06 -0.20 0.16
CA LYS A 95 -7.49 -1.53 0.59
C LYS A 95 -6.52 -2.57 0.05
N LEU A 96 -6.10 -3.48 0.93
CA LEU A 96 -5.17 -4.55 0.62
C LEU A 96 -5.74 -5.89 1.03
N LYS A 97 -5.43 -6.95 0.27
CA LYS A 97 -5.55 -8.33 0.70
C LYS A 97 -4.16 -8.86 1.01
N VAL A 98 -3.90 -9.13 2.29
CA VAL A 98 -2.55 -9.39 2.81
C VAL A 98 -2.48 -10.63 3.69
N SER A 99 -1.28 -11.23 3.74
CA SER A 99 -0.87 -12.27 4.69
C SER A 99 0.64 -12.19 4.94
N GLY A 100 1.18 -12.97 5.87
CA GLY A 100 2.62 -13.05 6.08
C GLY A 100 3.02 -13.27 7.54
N LYS A 101 4.24 -12.90 7.91
CA LYS A 101 4.68 -12.94 9.32
C LYS A 101 3.92 -11.90 10.13
N PRO A 102 3.29 -12.30 11.27
CA PRO A 102 2.55 -11.38 12.12
C PRO A 102 3.41 -10.20 12.57
N SER A 103 3.08 -9.03 12.08
CA SER A 103 3.77 -7.77 12.39
C SER A 103 2.95 -6.57 11.92
N GLU A 104 3.43 -5.39 12.29
CA GLU A 104 2.99 -4.13 11.71
C GLU A 104 3.83 -3.83 10.47
N TYR A 105 3.15 -3.44 9.39
CA TYR A 105 3.70 -2.97 8.13
C TYR A 105 3.11 -1.62 7.78
N TYR A 106 3.65 -0.98 6.77
CA TYR A 106 3.26 0.38 6.42
C TYR A 106 3.02 0.55 4.94
N ILE A 107 2.11 1.47 4.62
CA ILE A 107 2.02 2.07 3.30
C ILE A 107 2.72 3.42 3.40
N HIS A 108 3.75 3.65 2.59
CA HIS A 108 4.36 4.96 2.45
C HIS A 108 3.83 5.65 1.20
N ILE A 109 3.26 6.83 1.35
CA ILE A 109 2.82 7.68 0.26
C ILE A 109 3.75 8.88 0.16
N ARG A 110 4.23 9.17 -1.05
CA ARG A 110 4.86 10.44 -1.36
C ARG A 110 3.97 11.23 -2.31
N THR A 111 3.85 12.52 -2.02
CA THR A 111 3.06 13.43 -2.83
C THR A 111 3.96 14.36 -3.65
N LYS A 112 3.38 15.00 -4.67
CA LYS A 112 4.07 15.98 -5.54
C LYS A 112 4.62 17.19 -4.77
N PHE A 113 4.14 17.46 -3.55
CA PHE A 113 4.58 18.56 -2.70
C PHE A 113 5.75 18.21 -1.78
N LEU A 114 6.13 16.94 -1.68
CA LEU A 114 7.25 16.51 -0.85
C LEU A 114 8.57 16.66 -1.62
N LEU A 115 9.37 17.63 -1.21
CA LEU A 115 10.61 17.99 -1.90
C LEU A 115 11.78 17.06 -1.54
N MET A 116 11.84 16.62 -0.26
CA MET A 116 12.95 15.82 0.23
C MET A 116 12.69 14.31 0.06
N PRO A 117 13.72 13.52 -0.32
CA PRO A 117 13.55 12.08 -0.58
C PRO A 117 13.10 11.27 0.65
N TRP A 118 13.38 11.75 1.86
CA TRP A 118 12.98 11.09 3.12
C TRP A 118 11.61 11.51 3.64
N GLN A 119 10.90 12.40 2.96
CA GLN A 119 9.54 12.78 3.34
C GLN A 119 8.52 11.80 2.78
N TYR A 120 7.60 11.38 3.62
CA TYR A 120 6.48 10.49 3.27
C TYR A 120 5.32 10.65 4.26
N TYR A 121 4.17 10.09 3.91
CA TYR A 121 3.08 9.82 4.82
C TYR A 121 3.01 8.31 5.05
N ALA A 122 2.89 7.88 6.31
CA ALA A 122 2.88 6.48 6.69
C ALA A 122 1.50 6.06 7.18
N GLY A 123 0.86 5.15 6.50
CA GLY A 123 -0.35 4.45 6.91
C GLY A 123 0.01 3.07 7.44
N LYS A 124 -0.37 2.77 8.69
CA LYS A 124 -0.03 1.53 9.37
C LYS A 124 -1.11 0.48 9.21
N PHE A 125 -0.72 -0.78 9.03
CA PHE A 125 -1.62 -1.93 9.04
C PHE A 125 -0.96 -3.15 9.67
N SER A 126 -1.77 -4.09 10.14
CA SER A 126 -1.31 -5.34 10.75
C SER A 126 -1.50 -6.51 9.81
N VAL A 127 -0.54 -7.43 9.80
CA VAL A 127 -0.55 -8.66 9.03
C VAL A 127 -0.58 -9.86 9.95
N ASP A 128 -1.29 -10.92 9.54
CA ASP A 128 -1.32 -12.23 10.16
C ASP A 128 -0.95 -13.32 9.14
N LYS A 129 -0.84 -14.58 9.58
CA LYS A 129 -0.52 -15.71 8.69
C LYS A 129 -1.61 -15.96 7.65
N GLU A 130 -2.87 -15.73 8.02
CA GLU A 130 -4.02 -15.94 7.14
C GLU A 130 -4.28 -14.72 6.25
N TRP A 131 -4.79 -14.96 5.07
CA TRP A 131 -5.20 -13.89 4.17
C TRP A 131 -6.37 -13.09 4.77
N LYS A 132 -6.21 -11.78 4.82
CA LYS A 132 -7.26 -10.86 5.27
C LYS A 132 -7.26 -9.56 4.48
N TYR A 133 -8.40 -8.90 4.46
CA TYR A 133 -8.49 -7.53 3.97
C TYR A 133 -8.16 -6.55 5.09
N VAL A 134 -7.42 -5.50 4.71
CA VAL A 134 -7.14 -4.34 5.55
C VAL A 134 -7.44 -3.08 4.76
N GLU A 135 -8.02 -2.08 5.41
CA GLU A 135 -8.29 -0.76 4.84
C GLU A 135 -7.52 0.28 5.64
N VAL A 136 -6.81 1.16 4.94
CA VAL A 136 -6.03 2.25 5.53
C VAL A 136 -6.51 3.55 4.91
N TYR A 137 -7.26 4.35 5.69
CA TYR A 137 -7.82 5.61 5.24
C TYR A 137 -6.75 6.69 5.15
N PHE A 138 -6.85 7.62 4.20
CA PHE A 138 -5.86 8.69 4.05
C PHE A 138 -5.76 9.58 5.28
N GLU A 139 -6.84 9.76 6.03
CA GLU A 139 -6.88 10.50 7.30
C GLU A 139 -6.04 9.85 8.42
N ASP A 140 -5.79 8.53 8.34
CA ASP A 140 -4.99 7.79 9.31
C ASP A 140 -3.48 7.90 9.05
N PHE A 141 -3.09 8.39 7.87
CA PHE A 141 -1.69 8.53 7.52
C PHE A 141 -1.00 9.62 8.35
N LYS A 142 0.16 9.28 8.87
CA LYS A 142 0.99 10.21 9.67
C LYS A 142 2.13 10.74 8.82
N LYS A 143 2.32 12.05 8.84
CA LYS A 143 3.45 12.69 8.18
C LYS A 143 4.78 12.37 8.89
N SER A 144 5.83 12.11 8.11
CA SER A 144 7.17 11.81 8.64
C SER A 144 7.92 13.05 9.11
N ASN A 145 7.48 14.26 8.73
CA ASN A 145 8.18 15.50 9.05
C ASN A 145 7.20 16.63 9.38
N PHE A 146 7.60 17.51 10.31
CA PHE A 146 6.76 18.62 10.79
C PHE A 146 6.33 19.59 9.67
N TYR A 147 7.21 19.88 8.73
CA TYR A 147 6.95 20.85 7.65
C TYR A 147 6.06 20.35 6.52
N GLN A 148 5.63 19.07 6.55
CA GLN A 148 4.70 18.53 5.57
C GLN A 148 3.28 19.04 5.81
N PRO A 149 2.45 19.20 4.78
CA PRO A 149 1.02 19.38 4.92
C PRO A 149 0.42 18.29 5.82
N SER A 150 -0.65 18.61 6.53
CA SER A 150 -1.28 17.66 7.46
C SER A 150 -2.12 16.60 6.74
N ALA A 151 -2.60 16.91 5.54
CA ALA A 151 -3.41 16.04 4.70
C ALA A 151 -2.95 16.15 3.25
N PHE A 152 -3.36 15.18 2.45
CA PHE A 152 -3.16 15.14 1.00
C PHE A 152 -4.42 14.57 0.34
N SER A 153 -4.61 14.83 -0.93
CA SER A 153 -5.65 14.20 -1.76
C SER A 153 -5.05 13.08 -2.61
N ALA A 154 -5.91 12.22 -3.16
CA ALA A 154 -5.46 11.12 -4.02
C ALA A 154 -4.67 11.62 -5.23
N THR A 155 -5.11 12.73 -5.86
CA THR A 155 -4.41 13.36 -7.01
C THR A 155 -3.05 13.97 -6.67
N ASP A 156 -2.72 14.09 -5.39
CA ASP A 156 -1.39 14.53 -4.97
C ASP A 156 -0.37 13.39 -4.94
N ILE A 157 -0.82 12.13 -4.95
CA ILE A 157 0.02 10.95 -4.84
C ILE A 157 0.95 10.84 -6.05
N LYS A 158 2.25 10.77 -5.75
CA LYS A 158 3.33 10.57 -6.72
C LYS A 158 3.91 9.15 -6.65
N SER A 159 3.90 8.55 -5.47
CA SER A 159 4.33 7.17 -5.30
C SER A 159 3.65 6.51 -4.11
N VAL A 160 3.47 5.20 -4.23
CA VAL A 160 2.97 4.31 -3.17
C VAL A 160 4.00 3.22 -2.94
N GLY A 161 4.34 2.97 -1.67
CA GLY A 161 5.27 1.89 -1.28
C GLY A 161 4.67 1.03 -0.18
N PHE A 162 4.88 -0.28 -0.25
CA PHE A 162 4.58 -1.23 0.82
C PHE A 162 5.86 -1.54 1.55
N VAL A 163 5.89 -1.37 2.88
CA VAL A 163 7.12 -1.19 3.64
C VAL A 163 7.12 -2.02 4.92
N ALA A 164 8.19 -2.76 5.13
CA ALA A 164 8.58 -3.27 6.44
C ALA A 164 9.57 -2.28 7.06
N TYR A 165 9.26 -1.71 8.25
CA TYR A 165 9.92 -0.50 8.74
C TYR A 165 10.02 -0.43 10.26
N GLY A 166 11.09 0.21 10.73
CA GLY A 166 11.17 0.87 12.04
C GLY A 166 11.63 0.00 13.21
N LYS A 167 11.93 -1.28 13.01
CA LYS A 167 12.47 -2.19 14.01
C LYS A 167 13.31 -3.29 13.37
N ASP A 168 14.14 -3.95 14.16
CA ASP A 168 14.87 -5.14 13.74
C ASP A 168 13.93 -6.34 13.71
N PHE A 169 13.69 -6.93 12.54
CA PHE A 169 12.87 -8.13 12.39
C PHE A 169 13.04 -8.78 11.02
N GLU A 170 12.68 -10.04 10.96
CA GLU A 170 12.55 -10.76 9.70
C GLU A 170 11.14 -10.56 9.13
N ALA A 171 11.06 -9.79 8.08
CA ALA A 171 9.81 -9.41 7.41
C ALA A 171 9.39 -10.45 6.37
N GLU A 172 8.08 -10.71 6.29
CA GLU A 172 7.41 -11.39 5.20
C GLU A 172 6.02 -10.79 5.05
N LEU A 173 5.81 -10.03 3.97
CA LEU A 173 4.56 -9.40 3.61
C LEU A 173 4.13 -9.91 2.25
N ASN A 174 2.99 -10.56 2.19
CA ASN A 174 2.34 -11.01 0.96
C ASN A 174 1.18 -10.07 0.65
N ILE A 175 1.06 -9.63 -0.61
CA ILE A 175 -0.02 -8.75 -1.08
C ILE A 175 -0.60 -9.36 -2.35
N MET A 176 -1.86 -9.77 -2.28
CA MET A 176 -2.60 -10.35 -3.41
C MET A 176 -3.36 -9.28 -4.19
N GLU A 177 -3.94 -8.32 -3.47
CA GLU A 177 -4.74 -7.24 -4.01
C GLU A 177 -4.33 -5.92 -3.36
N ALA A 178 -4.29 -4.85 -4.15
CA ALA A 178 -4.06 -3.49 -3.69
C ALA A 178 -4.88 -2.52 -4.52
N GLU A 179 -5.80 -1.79 -3.91
CA GLU A 179 -6.71 -0.87 -4.59
C GLU A 179 -6.93 0.42 -3.80
N LEU A 180 -7.12 1.52 -4.52
CA LEU A 180 -7.72 2.74 -4.00
C LEU A 180 -9.24 2.57 -3.95
N PHE A 181 -9.90 3.03 -2.87
CA PHE A 181 -11.34 2.94 -2.68
C PHE A 181 -11.95 4.24 -2.15
#